data_842a2c1eda36aa6a120806b321358eb9
#
_entry.id   842a2c1eda36aa6a120806b321358eb9
#
_cell.length_a   1.000
_cell.length_b   1.000
_cell.length_c   1.000
_cell.angle_alpha   90.00
_cell.angle_beta   90.00
_cell.angle_gamma   90.00
#
_symmetry.space_group_name_H-M   'P 1'
#
loop_
_entity.id
_entity.type
_entity.pdbx_description
1 polymer ?
#
loop_
_entity_poly.entity_id
_entity_poly.type
_entity_poly.pdbx_seq_one_letter_code
_entity_poly.pdbx_strand_id
1 'polypeptide(L)'
;MPNGVAAHAEPHGHAHHPALQHHFQTMQQQQEAATLGMWIFLVTEVMFFGGLLMAYLLYRVWYPLAWAEGSLELDIRLGAFNTVVLIGSSLTMALAVRAAQTGAQKATVRWLLITMVLGVTFLVVKFFEYREKWHLNHIPGPNFQFEGPHAAQVEIFLSLYFGLTGLHALHMVIGASLLAVITWMAHRGRFSPEWYTPVELSGLYWHFVDIVWIFLFPLLYLVDRAHHLV
;
A
#
# COMPACT_ATOMS: atom_id res chain seq x y z
N MET A 1 62.02 -38.85 -18.20
CA MET A 1 61.44 -37.60 -17.59
C MET A 1 59.99 -37.58 -17.96
N PRO A 2 59.05 -37.76 -17.02
CA PRO A 2 57.64 -37.53 -17.29
C PRO A 2 57.26 -36.21 -16.68
N ASN A 3 56.73 -35.32 -17.53
CA ASN A 3 56.16 -34.04 -17.15
C ASN A 3 54.85 -34.25 -16.36
N GLY A 4 54.90 -33.95 -15.07
CA GLY A 4 53.71 -33.84 -14.24
C GLY A 4 52.92 -32.58 -14.62
N VAL A 5 51.76 -32.77 -15.24
CA VAL A 5 50.73 -31.76 -15.40
C VAL A 5 50.07 -31.59 -14.03
N ALA A 6 50.42 -30.49 -13.36
CA ALA A 6 49.70 -30.08 -12.15
C ALA A 6 48.28 -29.72 -12.53
N ALA A 7 47.31 -30.54 -12.11
CA ALA A 7 45.91 -30.22 -12.15
C ALA A 7 45.66 -29.02 -11.23
N HIS A 8 45.39 -27.85 -11.80
CA HIS A 8 44.86 -26.71 -11.05
C HIS A 8 43.51 -27.11 -10.49
N ALA A 9 43.47 -27.47 -9.21
CA ALA A 9 42.25 -27.55 -8.45
C ALA A 9 41.68 -26.14 -8.33
N GLU A 10 40.59 -25.88 -9.03
CA GLU A 10 39.79 -24.69 -8.86
C GLU A 10 39.20 -24.69 -7.44
N PRO A 11 39.50 -23.70 -6.58
CA PRO A 11 38.89 -23.59 -5.25
C PRO A 11 37.61 -22.78 -5.35
N HIS A 12 36.57 -23.29 -5.98
CA HIS A 12 35.24 -22.62 -5.98
C HIS A 12 34.21 -23.44 -5.22
N GLY A 13 34.48 -23.68 -3.97
CA GLY A 13 33.46 -23.94 -2.97
C GLY A 13 32.85 -22.64 -2.50
N HIS A 14 32.11 -21.92 -3.36
CA HIS A 14 31.22 -20.87 -2.89
C HIS A 14 30.15 -21.55 -2.03
N ALA A 15 30.19 -21.30 -0.71
CA ALA A 15 29.13 -21.69 0.21
C ALA A 15 27.84 -21.05 -0.28
N HIS A 16 27.00 -21.80 -1.00
CA HIS A 16 25.72 -21.30 -1.48
C HIS A 16 24.87 -20.93 -0.29
N HIS A 17 24.51 -19.64 -0.18
CA HIS A 17 23.58 -19.18 0.84
C HIS A 17 22.25 -19.94 0.66
N PRO A 18 21.64 -20.51 1.72
CA PRO A 18 20.44 -21.35 1.59
C PRO A 18 19.23 -20.64 0.98
N ALA A 19 19.22 -19.30 0.95
CA ALA A 19 18.18 -18.49 0.33
C ALA A 19 18.47 -18.13 -1.14
N LEU A 20 19.65 -18.48 -1.68
CA LEU A 20 20.01 -18.23 -3.08
C LEU A 20 19.26 -19.20 -3.98
N GLN A 21 18.46 -18.69 -4.90
CA GLN A 21 17.74 -19.48 -5.89
C GLN A 21 18.69 -19.95 -6.99
N HIS A 22 18.48 -21.18 -7.48
CA HIS A 22 19.37 -21.88 -8.40
C HIS A 22 19.66 -21.18 -9.73
N HIS A 23 18.84 -20.24 -10.14
CA HIS A 23 18.99 -19.47 -11.39
C HIS A 23 19.75 -18.15 -11.22
N PHE A 24 20.11 -17.77 -9.98
CA PHE A 24 20.96 -16.62 -9.70
C PHE A 24 22.38 -17.06 -9.32
N GLN A 25 23.37 -16.27 -9.75
CA GLN A 25 24.77 -16.56 -9.43
C GLN A 25 25.18 -16.01 -8.06
N THR A 26 24.57 -14.87 -7.65
CA THR A 26 24.88 -14.19 -6.40
C THR A 26 23.62 -13.70 -5.70
N MET A 27 23.67 -13.53 -4.37
CA MET A 27 22.60 -12.92 -3.58
C MET A 27 22.30 -11.48 -4.04
N GLN A 28 23.33 -10.73 -4.43
CA GLN A 28 23.17 -9.36 -4.95
C GLN A 28 22.34 -9.36 -6.24
N GLN A 29 22.66 -10.23 -7.19
CA GLN A 29 21.90 -10.34 -8.45
C GLN A 29 20.44 -10.70 -8.18
N GLN A 30 20.17 -11.60 -7.24
CA GLN A 30 18.82 -11.97 -6.84
C GLN A 30 18.07 -10.75 -6.24
N GLN A 31 18.72 -9.97 -5.39
CA GLN A 31 18.14 -8.78 -4.79
C GLN A 31 17.85 -7.69 -5.83
N GLU A 32 18.78 -7.42 -6.72
CA GLU A 32 18.62 -6.45 -7.82
C GLU A 32 17.46 -6.82 -8.74
N ALA A 33 17.36 -8.09 -9.13
CA ALA A 33 16.25 -8.59 -9.94
C ALA A 33 14.90 -8.48 -9.22
N ALA A 34 14.83 -8.81 -7.93
CA ALA A 34 13.62 -8.72 -7.13
C ALA A 34 13.19 -7.23 -6.95
N THR A 35 14.14 -6.34 -6.72
CA THR A 35 13.90 -4.89 -6.60
C THR A 35 13.41 -4.30 -7.92
N LEU A 36 14.04 -4.67 -9.05
CA LEU A 36 13.57 -4.24 -10.39
C LEU A 36 12.14 -4.73 -10.65
N GLY A 37 11.84 -5.99 -10.34
CA GLY A 37 10.48 -6.55 -10.48
C GLY A 37 9.46 -5.77 -9.64
N MET A 38 9.81 -5.42 -8.41
CA MET A 38 8.94 -4.59 -7.54
C MET A 38 8.70 -3.21 -8.14
N TRP A 39 9.73 -2.53 -8.66
CA TRP A 39 9.56 -1.23 -9.31
C TRP A 39 8.66 -1.29 -10.54
N ILE A 40 8.83 -2.30 -11.39
CA ILE A 40 7.95 -2.50 -12.56
C ILE A 40 6.50 -2.70 -12.08
N PHE A 41 6.28 -3.53 -11.07
CA PHE A 41 4.97 -3.75 -10.48
C PHE A 41 4.37 -2.42 -9.96
N LEU A 42 5.11 -1.64 -9.18
CA LEU A 42 4.64 -0.36 -8.65
C LEU A 42 4.27 0.64 -9.76
N VAL A 43 5.02 0.66 -10.87
CA VAL A 43 4.68 1.51 -12.04
C VAL A 43 3.34 1.08 -12.63
N THR A 44 3.06 -0.22 -12.75
CA THR A 44 1.75 -0.69 -13.25
C THR A 44 0.61 -0.29 -12.31
N GLU A 45 0.82 -0.34 -11.00
CA GLU A 45 -0.16 0.10 -10.01
C GLU A 45 -0.41 1.62 -10.05
N VAL A 46 0.65 2.43 -10.23
CA VAL A 46 0.52 3.88 -10.45
C VAL A 46 -0.33 4.17 -11.69
N MET A 47 -0.14 3.44 -12.78
CA MET A 47 -0.96 3.59 -13.99
C MET A 47 -2.41 3.18 -13.77
N PHE A 48 -2.63 2.13 -12.99
CA PHE A 48 -3.97 1.63 -12.68
C PHE A 48 -4.76 2.64 -11.83
N PHE A 49 -4.20 3.11 -10.71
CA PHE A 49 -4.81 4.18 -9.92
C PHE A 49 -4.91 5.49 -10.71
N GLY A 50 -3.92 5.79 -11.53
CA GLY A 50 -3.86 6.99 -12.38
C GLY A 50 -5.02 7.07 -13.35
N GLY A 51 -5.47 5.95 -13.92
CA GLY A 51 -6.66 5.89 -14.77
C GLY A 51 -7.94 6.31 -14.06
N LEU A 52 -8.15 5.81 -12.82
CA LEU A 52 -9.30 6.19 -12.01
C LEU A 52 -9.21 7.64 -11.51
N LEU A 53 -8.02 8.09 -11.13
CA LEU A 53 -7.78 9.49 -10.74
C LEU A 53 -8.01 10.44 -11.91
N MET A 54 -7.62 10.07 -13.13
CA MET A 54 -7.90 10.85 -14.35
C MET A 54 -9.41 10.98 -14.58
N ALA A 55 -10.15 9.88 -14.47
CA ALA A 55 -11.61 9.92 -14.58
C ALA A 55 -12.20 10.87 -13.51
N TYR A 56 -11.75 10.75 -12.25
CA TYR A 56 -12.17 11.64 -11.17
C TYR A 56 -11.90 13.13 -11.50
N LEU A 57 -10.71 13.46 -12.00
CA LEU A 57 -10.35 14.84 -12.35
C LEU A 57 -11.17 15.39 -13.52
N LEU A 58 -11.42 14.58 -14.56
CA LEU A 58 -12.25 14.96 -15.70
C LEU A 58 -13.69 15.31 -15.26
N TYR A 59 -14.32 14.42 -14.50
CA TYR A 59 -15.67 14.65 -14.02
C TYR A 59 -15.76 15.82 -13.03
N ARG A 60 -14.72 16.05 -12.22
CA ARG A 60 -14.63 17.20 -11.34
C ARG A 60 -14.63 18.53 -12.10
N VAL A 61 -13.94 18.60 -13.25
CA VAL A 61 -13.92 19.79 -14.11
C VAL A 61 -15.30 20.02 -14.75
N TRP A 62 -16.00 18.95 -15.11
CA TRP A 62 -17.32 19.05 -15.75
C TRP A 62 -18.45 19.37 -14.76
N TYR A 63 -18.36 18.87 -13.53
CA TYR A 63 -19.42 18.98 -12.53
C TYR A 63 -18.90 19.49 -11.17
N PRO A 64 -18.30 20.70 -11.11
CA PRO A 64 -17.65 21.19 -9.89
C PRO A 64 -18.61 21.31 -8.69
N LEU A 65 -19.86 21.74 -8.91
CA LEU A 65 -20.86 21.88 -7.83
C LEU A 65 -21.25 20.53 -7.23
N ALA A 66 -21.44 19.51 -8.06
CA ALA A 66 -21.76 18.16 -7.58
C ALA A 66 -20.60 17.55 -6.79
N TRP A 67 -19.34 17.88 -7.17
CA TRP A 67 -18.16 17.45 -6.43
C TRP A 67 -18.06 18.13 -5.06
N ALA A 68 -18.42 19.39 -4.96
CA ALA A 68 -18.53 20.11 -3.70
C ALA A 68 -19.61 19.47 -2.79
N GLU A 69 -20.84 19.27 -3.32
CA GLU A 69 -21.93 18.60 -2.60
C GLU A 69 -21.53 17.19 -2.14
N GLY A 70 -20.97 16.36 -3.03
CA GLY A 70 -20.54 15.00 -2.72
C GLY A 70 -19.43 14.93 -1.68
N SER A 71 -18.47 15.89 -1.68
CA SER A 71 -17.39 15.93 -0.69
C SER A 71 -17.90 16.28 0.71
N LEU A 72 -19.00 17.04 0.83
CA LEU A 72 -19.64 17.38 2.13
C LEU A 72 -20.25 16.15 2.79
N GLU A 73 -20.62 15.13 2.00
CA GLU A 73 -21.12 13.86 2.51
C GLU A 73 -20.05 13.01 3.23
N LEU A 74 -18.77 13.32 3.04
CA LEU A 74 -17.66 12.58 3.63
C LEU A 74 -17.22 13.18 4.97
N ASP A 75 -17.00 12.33 5.97
CA ASP A 75 -16.49 12.79 7.28
C ASP A 75 -14.98 13.04 7.21
N ILE A 76 -14.63 14.32 7.16
CA ILE A 76 -13.22 14.77 7.14
C ILE A 76 -12.44 14.34 8.39
N ARG A 77 -13.11 14.21 9.55
CA ARG A 77 -12.44 13.83 10.81
C ARG A 77 -11.97 12.38 10.74
N LEU A 78 -12.82 11.50 10.22
CA LEU A 78 -12.47 10.08 10.01
C LEU A 78 -11.37 9.94 8.95
N GLY A 79 -11.46 10.71 7.85
CA GLY A 79 -10.43 10.74 6.81
C GLY A 79 -9.08 11.24 7.33
N ALA A 80 -9.08 12.34 8.11
CA ALA A 80 -7.86 12.89 8.72
C ALA A 80 -7.26 11.93 9.75
N PHE A 81 -8.08 11.32 10.62
CA PHE A 81 -7.62 10.30 11.57
C PHE A 81 -6.95 9.13 10.83
N ASN A 82 -7.59 8.60 9.80
CA ASN A 82 -7.04 7.53 8.98
C ASN A 82 -5.71 7.92 8.31
N THR A 83 -5.57 9.17 7.88
CA THR A 83 -4.32 9.68 7.31
C THR A 83 -3.18 9.66 8.35
N VAL A 84 -3.46 10.12 9.58
CA VAL A 84 -2.47 10.09 10.67
C VAL A 84 -2.08 8.65 11.02
N VAL A 85 -3.05 7.73 11.07
CA VAL A 85 -2.82 6.30 11.32
C VAL A 85 -1.89 5.71 10.25
N LEU A 86 -2.13 5.99 8.95
CA LEU A 86 -1.29 5.48 7.87
C LEU A 86 0.11 6.11 7.85
N ILE A 87 0.25 7.41 8.11
CA ILE A 87 1.59 8.04 8.26
C ILE A 87 2.37 7.37 9.40
N GLY A 88 1.70 7.09 10.53
CA GLY A 88 2.29 6.33 11.64
C GLY A 88 2.68 4.90 11.22
N SER A 89 1.84 4.22 10.43
CA SER A 89 2.14 2.88 9.94
C SER A 89 3.31 2.85 8.98
N SER A 90 3.42 3.86 8.11
CA SER A 90 4.56 4.05 7.20
C SER A 90 5.87 4.20 7.98
N LEU A 91 5.88 5.00 9.04
CA LEU A 91 7.04 5.14 9.93
C LEU A 91 7.42 3.81 10.59
N THR A 92 6.44 3.09 11.15
CA THR A 92 6.71 1.80 11.81
C THR A 92 7.20 0.74 10.83
N MET A 93 6.74 0.77 9.57
CA MET A 93 7.25 -0.11 8.51
C MET A 93 8.71 0.21 8.16
N ALA A 94 9.08 1.49 8.05
CA ALA A 94 10.47 1.89 7.84
C ALA A 94 11.40 1.41 8.97
N LEU A 95 10.92 1.48 10.23
CA LEU A 95 11.65 0.97 11.40
C LEU A 95 11.77 -0.57 11.36
N ALA A 96 10.75 -1.28 10.84
CA ALA A 96 10.80 -2.73 10.67
C ALA A 96 11.87 -3.14 9.64
N VAL A 97 11.94 -2.45 8.49
CA VAL A 97 12.97 -2.68 7.46
C VAL A 97 14.36 -2.42 8.04
N ARG A 98 14.56 -1.29 8.74
CA ARG A 98 15.85 -0.98 9.39
C ARG A 98 16.24 -2.04 10.42
N ALA A 99 15.29 -2.52 11.22
CA ALA A 99 15.55 -3.57 12.20
C ALA A 99 15.95 -4.91 11.52
N ALA A 100 15.35 -5.23 10.37
CA ALA A 100 15.72 -6.41 9.58
C ALA A 100 17.13 -6.27 9.00
N GLN A 101 17.51 -5.10 8.48
CA GLN A 101 18.86 -4.80 7.97
C GLN A 101 19.95 -4.95 9.04
N THR A 102 19.63 -4.59 10.29
CA THR A 102 20.57 -4.71 11.42
C THR A 102 20.53 -6.07 12.12
N GLY A 103 19.73 -7.03 11.65
CA GLY A 103 19.58 -8.35 12.25
C GLY A 103 18.83 -8.37 13.59
N ALA A 104 18.15 -7.28 13.95
CA ALA A 104 17.41 -7.16 15.20
C ALA A 104 16.03 -7.84 15.11
N GLN A 105 16.00 -9.18 15.04
CA GLN A 105 14.80 -10.00 14.81
C GLN A 105 13.61 -9.62 15.69
N LYS A 106 13.80 -9.46 17.01
CA LYS A 106 12.71 -9.11 17.94
C LYS A 106 12.12 -7.72 17.63
N ALA A 107 12.97 -6.77 17.24
CA ALA A 107 12.54 -5.44 16.84
C ALA A 107 11.78 -5.49 15.52
N THR A 108 12.25 -6.25 14.53
CA THR A 108 11.57 -6.46 13.25
C THR A 108 10.13 -6.98 13.45
N VAL A 109 9.98 -8.05 14.23
CA VAL A 109 8.65 -8.63 14.52
C VAL A 109 7.74 -7.60 15.22
N ARG A 110 8.25 -6.88 16.21
CA ARG A 110 7.48 -5.87 16.94
C ARG A 110 7.00 -4.74 16.03
N TRP A 111 7.87 -4.19 15.19
CA TRP A 111 7.51 -3.11 14.28
C TRP A 111 6.54 -3.55 13.19
N LEU A 112 6.71 -4.75 12.63
CA LEU A 112 5.76 -5.33 11.67
C LEU A 112 4.36 -5.53 12.28
N LEU A 113 4.28 -6.01 13.54
CA LEU A 113 3.01 -6.14 14.26
C LEU A 113 2.33 -4.78 14.47
N ILE A 114 3.07 -3.75 14.88
CA ILE A 114 2.53 -2.39 15.05
C ILE A 114 2.00 -1.87 13.72
N THR A 115 2.76 -2.01 12.63
CA THR A 115 2.34 -1.62 11.27
C THR A 115 1.04 -2.31 10.88
N MET A 116 0.94 -3.63 11.11
CA MET A 116 -0.26 -4.41 10.79
C MET A 116 -1.47 -3.96 11.63
N VAL A 117 -1.31 -3.69 12.92
CA VAL A 117 -2.38 -3.17 13.79
C VAL A 117 -2.88 -1.82 13.29
N LEU A 118 -1.98 -0.90 12.91
CA LEU A 118 -2.36 0.40 12.35
C LEU A 118 -3.10 0.25 11.01
N GLY A 119 -2.64 -0.63 10.12
CA GLY A 119 -3.33 -0.95 8.86
C GLY A 119 -4.73 -1.54 9.07
N VAL A 120 -4.89 -2.46 10.03
CA VAL A 120 -6.20 -2.99 10.40
C VAL A 120 -7.10 -1.91 11.00
N THR A 121 -6.54 -1.00 11.82
CA THR A 121 -7.30 0.15 12.36
C THR A 121 -7.86 1.01 11.23
N PHE A 122 -7.07 1.31 10.20
CA PHE A 122 -7.55 2.01 9.00
C PHE A 122 -8.74 1.29 8.36
N LEU A 123 -8.63 -0.02 8.12
CA LEU A 123 -9.69 -0.82 7.49
C LEU A 123 -10.97 -0.85 8.35
N VAL A 124 -10.85 -0.93 9.67
CA VAL A 124 -11.99 -0.90 10.58
C VAL A 124 -12.72 0.45 10.52
N VAL A 125 -11.99 1.57 10.53
CA VAL A 125 -12.59 2.90 10.39
C VAL A 125 -13.30 3.03 9.04
N LYS A 126 -12.68 2.56 7.94
CA LYS A 126 -13.30 2.56 6.60
C LYS A 126 -14.55 1.69 6.53
N PHE A 127 -14.55 0.56 7.22
CA PHE A 127 -15.73 -0.30 7.30
C PHE A 127 -16.92 0.42 7.95
N PHE A 128 -16.69 1.17 9.05
CA PHE A 128 -17.74 1.96 9.69
C PHE A 128 -18.25 3.10 8.80
N GLU A 129 -17.35 3.80 8.10
CA GLU A 129 -17.69 4.85 7.13
C GLU A 129 -18.56 4.28 5.97
N TYR A 130 -18.19 3.14 5.42
CA TYR A 130 -18.98 2.46 4.38
C TYR A 130 -20.33 1.98 4.89
N ARG A 131 -20.37 1.44 6.10
CA ARG A 131 -21.63 0.99 6.73
C ARG A 131 -22.60 2.15 6.91
N GLU A 132 -22.13 3.33 7.31
CA GLU A 132 -22.96 4.55 7.41
C GLU A 132 -23.57 4.91 6.05
N LYS A 133 -22.74 4.95 4.99
CA LYS A 133 -23.23 5.23 3.62
C LYS A 133 -24.24 4.19 3.12
N TRP A 134 -24.08 2.93 3.53
CA TRP A 134 -25.07 1.89 3.25
C TRP A 134 -26.43 2.20 3.88
N HIS A 135 -26.45 2.60 5.15
CA HIS A 135 -27.69 2.92 5.86
C HIS A 135 -28.39 4.18 5.32
N LEU A 136 -27.65 5.11 4.74
CA LEU A 136 -28.17 6.34 4.12
C LEU A 136 -28.64 6.13 2.68
N ASN A 137 -28.53 4.93 2.10
CA ASN A 137 -28.76 4.64 0.69
C ASN A 137 -27.91 5.52 -0.28
N HIS A 138 -26.70 5.92 0.17
CA HIS A 138 -25.76 6.70 -0.63
C HIS A 138 -24.78 5.82 -1.42
N ILE A 139 -25.02 4.51 -1.49
CA ILE A 139 -24.26 3.61 -2.36
C ILE A 139 -24.83 3.72 -3.77
N PRO A 140 -23.98 3.97 -4.79
CA PRO A 140 -24.41 4.05 -6.18
C PRO A 140 -25.14 2.78 -6.63
N GLY A 141 -26.26 2.95 -7.34
CA GLY A 141 -27.05 1.85 -7.85
C GLY A 141 -28.57 2.10 -7.79
N PRO A 142 -29.40 1.06 -8.03
CA PRO A 142 -30.87 1.22 -8.20
C PRO A 142 -31.59 1.81 -7.00
N ASN A 143 -31.00 1.75 -5.79
CA ASN A 143 -31.59 2.27 -4.56
C ASN A 143 -30.90 3.57 -4.09
N PHE A 144 -30.11 4.21 -4.94
CA PHE A 144 -29.45 5.45 -4.60
C PHE A 144 -30.46 6.56 -4.31
N GLN A 145 -30.32 7.21 -3.17
CA GLN A 145 -31.17 8.33 -2.74
C GLN A 145 -30.27 9.48 -2.29
N PHE A 146 -30.44 10.61 -2.94
CA PHE A 146 -29.77 11.87 -2.60
C PHE A 146 -30.73 13.01 -2.86
N GLU A 147 -30.95 13.85 -1.86
CA GLU A 147 -31.82 15.05 -1.98
C GLU A 147 -30.97 16.25 -2.44
N GLY A 148 -31.08 16.59 -3.73
CA GLY A 148 -30.37 17.75 -4.27
C GLY A 148 -30.53 17.88 -5.79
N PRO A 149 -30.22 19.06 -6.33
CA PRO A 149 -30.40 19.35 -7.77
C PRO A 149 -29.41 18.57 -8.66
N HIS A 150 -28.31 18.08 -8.09
CA HIS A 150 -27.23 17.38 -8.81
C HIS A 150 -27.13 15.90 -8.45
N ALA A 151 -28.22 15.25 -8.02
CA ALA A 151 -28.22 13.87 -7.51
C ALA A 151 -27.51 12.87 -8.45
N ALA A 152 -27.77 12.92 -9.76
CA ALA A 152 -27.12 12.03 -10.72
C ALA A 152 -25.59 12.24 -10.82
N GLN A 153 -25.12 13.48 -10.70
CA GLN A 153 -23.69 13.78 -10.74
C GLN A 153 -23.00 13.46 -9.41
N VAL A 154 -23.70 13.62 -8.30
CA VAL A 154 -23.23 13.18 -6.97
C VAL A 154 -23.12 11.66 -6.93
N GLU A 155 -24.01 10.92 -7.58
CA GLU A 155 -23.89 9.47 -7.73
C GLU A 155 -22.61 9.08 -8.49
N ILE A 156 -22.21 9.83 -9.54
CA ILE A 156 -20.93 9.61 -10.22
C ILE A 156 -19.75 9.87 -9.27
N PHE A 157 -19.80 10.96 -8.49
CA PHE A 157 -18.78 11.24 -7.49
C PHE A 157 -18.64 10.09 -6.49
N LEU A 158 -19.75 9.62 -5.92
CA LEU A 158 -19.75 8.51 -4.97
C LEU A 158 -19.30 7.19 -5.60
N SER A 159 -19.64 6.95 -6.89
CA SER A 159 -19.13 5.80 -7.64
C SER A 159 -17.60 5.80 -7.74
N LEU A 160 -17.01 6.95 -8.06
CA LEU A 160 -15.56 7.13 -8.11
C LEU A 160 -14.94 7.06 -6.71
N TYR A 161 -15.60 7.63 -5.69
CA TYR A 161 -15.18 7.51 -4.29
C TYR A 161 -15.11 6.05 -3.85
N PHE A 162 -16.17 5.25 -4.03
CA PHE A 162 -16.18 3.84 -3.67
C PHE A 162 -15.21 3.03 -4.52
N GLY A 163 -15.07 3.36 -5.82
CA GLY A 163 -14.11 2.72 -6.70
C GLY A 163 -12.67 2.93 -6.24
N LEU A 164 -12.25 4.18 -6.03
CA LEU A 164 -10.89 4.54 -5.61
C LEU A 164 -10.56 4.04 -4.20
N THR A 165 -11.46 4.30 -3.23
CA THR A 165 -11.21 3.90 -1.83
C THR A 165 -11.41 2.41 -1.62
N GLY A 166 -12.29 1.75 -2.36
CA GLY A 166 -12.47 0.29 -2.35
C GLY A 166 -11.27 -0.44 -2.94
N LEU A 167 -10.74 0.06 -4.07
CA LEU A 167 -9.51 -0.47 -4.64
C LEU A 167 -8.33 -0.29 -3.67
N HIS A 168 -8.20 0.89 -3.04
CA HIS A 168 -7.20 1.12 -2.02
C HIS A 168 -7.36 0.17 -0.82
N ALA A 169 -8.58 -0.04 -0.32
CA ALA A 169 -8.85 -0.98 0.76
C ALA A 169 -8.48 -2.43 0.37
N LEU A 170 -8.73 -2.83 -0.87
CA LEU A 170 -8.28 -4.13 -1.39
C LEU A 170 -6.75 -4.27 -1.31
N HIS A 171 -6.00 -3.25 -1.75
CA HIS A 171 -4.54 -3.23 -1.64
C HIS A 171 -4.07 -3.28 -0.18
N MET A 172 -4.77 -2.59 0.73
CA MET A 172 -4.50 -2.67 2.18
C MET A 172 -4.70 -4.08 2.72
N VAL A 173 -5.76 -4.80 2.31
CA VAL A 173 -6.00 -6.20 2.72
C VAL A 173 -4.91 -7.12 2.18
N ILE A 174 -4.51 -6.96 0.90
CA ILE A 174 -3.41 -7.74 0.31
C ILE A 174 -2.11 -7.45 1.06
N GLY A 175 -1.79 -6.18 1.32
CA GLY A 175 -0.61 -5.76 2.06
C GLY A 175 -0.59 -6.30 3.49
N ALA A 176 -1.70 -6.23 4.23
CA ALA A 176 -1.81 -6.78 5.56
C ALA A 176 -1.60 -8.31 5.58
N SER A 177 -2.13 -9.01 4.58
CA SER A 177 -1.94 -10.46 4.41
C SER A 177 -0.47 -10.79 4.14
N LEU A 178 0.19 -10.03 3.27
CA LEU A 178 1.63 -10.14 3.01
C LEU A 178 2.44 -9.89 4.28
N LEU A 179 2.16 -8.82 5.02
CA LEU A 179 2.85 -8.50 6.28
C LEU A 179 2.64 -9.58 7.34
N ALA A 180 1.47 -10.23 7.38
CA ALA A 180 1.24 -11.36 8.29
C ALA A 180 2.19 -12.53 7.99
N VAL A 181 2.37 -12.88 6.70
CA VAL A 181 3.32 -13.93 6.27
C VAL A 181 4.75 -13.53 6.60
N ILE A 182 5.15 -12.29 6.29
CA ILE A 182 6.51 -11.77 6.59
C ILE A 182 6.76 -11.75 8.11
N THR A 183 5.77 -11.35 8.90
CA THR A 183 5.88 -11.35 10.38
C THR A 183 6.06 -12.76 10.92
N TRP A 184 5.33 -13.73 10.39
CA TRP A 184 5.50 -15.14 10.75
C TRP A 184 6.90 -15.66 10.37
N MET A 185 7.41 -15.31 9.18
CA MET A 185 8.77 -15.66 8.75
C MET A 185 9.83 -15.00 9.65
N ALA A 186 9.65 -13.72 10.00
CA ALA A 186 10.51 -13.01 10.93
C ALA A 186 10.53 -13.66 12.31
N HIS A 187 9.35 -14.05 12.84
CA HIS A 187 9.25 -14.76 14.12
C HIS A 187 10.02 -16.09 14.10
N ARG A 188 10.02 -16.79 12.97
CA ARG A 188 10.79 -18.04 12.75
C ARG A 188 12.29 -17.81 12.56
N GLY A 189 12.79 -16.57 12.61
CA GLY A 189 14.21 -16.25 12.45
C GLY A 189 14.76 -16.45 11.06
N ARG A 190 13.88 -16.36 10.02
CA ARG A 190 14.31 -16.60 8.64
C ARG A 190 15.14 -15.48 8.03
N PHE A 191 15.04 -14.24 8.58
CA PHE A 191 15.74 -13.08 8.05
C PHE A 191 17.09 -12.87 8.74
N SER A 192 18.07 -12.45 7.93
CA SER A 192 19.42 -12.09 8.39
C SER A 192 19.81 -10.74 7.72
N PRO A 193 20.89 -10.07 8.22
CA PRO A 193 21.41 -8.88 7.55
C PRO A 193 21.77 -9.10 6.07
N GLU A 194 22.05 -10.34 5.69
CA GLU A 194 22.39 -10.73 4.31
C GLU A 194 21.13 -11.05 3.47
N TRP A 195 20.02 -11.40 4.12
CA TRP A 195 18.78 -11.78 3.45
C TRP A 195 17.55 -11.20 4.16
N TYR A 196 17.27 -9.94 3.92
CA TYR A 196 16.09 -9.19 4.38
C TYR A 196 15.21 -8.68 3.22
N THR A 197 15.57 -8.98 1.99
CA THR A 197 14.88 -8.53 0.77
C THR A 197 13.35 -8.67 0.82
N PRO A 198 12.74 -9.78 1.33
CA PRO A 198 11.29 -9.87 1.42
C PRO A 198 10.66 -8.82 2.34
N VAL A 199 11.33 -8.43 3.43
CA VAL A 199 10.86 -7.35 4.32
C VAL A 199 10.93 -6.01 3.61
N GLU A 200 12.02 -5.75 2.90
CA GLU A 200 12.23 -4.51 2.14
C GLU A 200 11.19 -4.33 1.03
N LEU A 201 10.96 -5.37 0.22
CA LEU A 201 9.96 -5.34 -0.87
C LEU A 201 8.54 -5.16 -0.32
N SER A 202 8.21 -5.81 0.80
CA SER A 202 6.94 -5.60 1.49
C SER A 202 6.80 -4.16 2.01
N GLY A 203 7.92 -3.55 2.43
CA GLY A 203 7.99 -2.15 2.83
C GLY A 203 7.72 -1.20 1.67
N LEU A 204 8.33 -1.43 0.51
CA LEU A 204 8.07 -0.64 -0.71
C LEU A 204 6.59 -0.70 -1.12
N TYR A 205 6.00 -1.90 -1.10
CA TYR A 205 4.58 -2.07 -1.39
C TYR A 205 3.70 -1.30 -0.38
N TRP A 206 3.97 -1.43 0.92
CA TRP A 206 3.22 -0.76 1.97
C TRP A 206 3.28 0.76 1.85
N HIS A 207 4.48 1.30 1.63
CA HIS A 207 4.67 2.74 1.41
C HIS A 207 3.95 3.26 0.17
N PHE A 208 3.93 2.47 -0.92
CA PHE A 208 3.14 2.81 -2.10
C PHE A 208 1.65 2.96 -1.76
N VAL A 209 1.08 1.98 -1.06
CA VAL A 209 -0.33 2.02 -0.67
C VAL A 209 -0.62 3.23 0.24
N ASP A 210 0.25 3.52 1.21
CA ASP A 210 0.13 4.70 2.08
C ASP A 210 0.19 6.01 1.28
N ILE A 211 1.09 6.11 0.29
CA ILE A 211 1.22 7.29 -0.59
C ILE A 211 -0.06 7.49 -1.40
N VAL A 212 -0.65 6.44 -1.96
CA VAL A 212 -1.93 6.54 -2.69
C VAL A 212 -3.00 7.17 -1.80
N TRP A 213 -3.10 6.78 -0.52
CA TRP A 213 -4.06 7.39 0.40
C TRP A 213 -3.80 8.89 0.64
N ILE A 214 -2.53 9.29 0.77
CA ILE A 214 -2.15 10.71 0.94
C ILE A 214 -2.65 11.57 -0.23
N PHE A 215 -2.76 11.02 -1.45
CA PHE A 215 -3.38 11.70 -2.59
C PHE A 215 -4.91 11.60 -2.59
N LEU A 216 -5.47 10.44 -2.22
CA LEU A 216 -6.93 10.24 -2.20
C LEU A 216 -7.62 11.12 -1.17
N PHE A 217 -7.05 11.26 0.02
CA PHE A 217 -7.67 12.04 1.09
C PHE A 217 -7.95 13.49 0.70
N PRO A 218 -6.98 14.33 0.27
CA PRO A 218 -7.28 15.69 -0.12
C PRO A 218 -8.17 15.79 -1.36
N LEU A 219 -8.03 14.88 -2.32
CA LEU A 219 -8.84 14.90 -3.54
C LEU A 219 -10.32 14.60 -3.28
N LEU A 220 -10.62 13.72 -2.32
CA LEU A 220 -11.99 13.29 -2.04
C LEU A 220 -12.65 14.10 -0.91
N TYR A 221 -11.93 14.40 0.17
CA TYR A 221 -12.49 14.95 1.40
C TYR A 221 -12.32 16.45 1.55
N LEU A 222 -11.36 17.10 0.85
CA LEU A 222 -11.06 18.53 1.04
C LEU A 222 -11.55 19.41 -0.12
N VAL A 223 -12.30 18.86 -1.07
CA VAL A 223 -12.81 19.62 -2.22
C VAL A 223 -13.73 20.70 -1.75
N ASP A 224 -13.48 21.93 -2.24
CA ASP A 224 -14.29 23.16 -2.06
C ASP A 224 -14.70 23.56 -0.63
N ARG A 225 -14.24 22.83 0.39
CA ARG A 225 -14.49 23.20 1.79
C ARG A 225 -13.84 24.54 2.17
N ALA A 226 -12.83 24.98 1.45
CA ALA A 226 -12.20 26.28 1.65
C ALA A 226 -13.13 27.45 1.29
N HIS A 227 -14.09 27.27 0.39
CA HIS A 227 -15.05 28.30 0.00
C HIS A 227 -16.19 28.51 1.01
N HIS A 228 -16.41 27.58 1.93
CA HIS A 228 -17.40 27.69 2.99
C HIS A 228 -16.84 28.24 4.32
N LEU A 229 -15.55 28.59 4.36
CA LEU A 229 -14.88 29.17 5.53
C LEU A 229 -14.63 30.68 5.41
N VAL A 230 -15.17 31.34 4.37
CA VAL A 230 -15.10 32.78 4.16
C VAL A 230 -16.53 33.40 4.22
#